data_4ba374786d435cc2a47387cc37079f1a
#
_entry.id   4ba374786d435cc2a47387cc37079f1a
#
_cell.length_a   1.000
_cell.length_b   1.000
_cell.length_c   1.000
_cell.angle_alpha   90.00
_cell.angle_beta   90.00
_cell.angle_gamma   90.00
#
_symmetry.space_group_name_H-M   'P 1'
#
loop_
_entity.id
_entity.type
_entity.pdbx_description
1 polymer ?
#
loop_
_entity_poly.entity_id
_entity_poly.type
_entity_poly.pdbx_seq_one_letter_code
_entity_poly.pdbx_strand_id
1 'polypeptide(L)'
;ASDVYKRQADAQPSDAGLRRVGDAPDRMAAPQPDDAAGRSSGEVLRPGNIRTGLPSEPKEAAIRRAGELLAAGGYVEPGYADAMLRREESATTYMGMGIAIPHGTSDAKKCVLHSGIVVLQYPGGVAFGNEKAYLVVGIAGVGDAHLDILARLGEVFGDEELLRRLTTEGDPQVIYEALK
;
A
#
# COMPACT_ATOMS: atom_id res chain seq x y z
N ALA A 1 49.99 22.65 -41.86
CA ALA A 1 50.92 23.72 -41.43
C ALA A 1 50.28 24.42 -40.26
N SER A 2 50.73 24.05 -39.12
CA SER A 2 51.61 24.82 -38.22
C SER A 2 50.79 25.73 -37.33
N ASP A 3 50.68 25.36 -36.07
CA ASP A 3 51.49 25.77 -34.90
C ASP A 3 51.25 27.25 -34.52
N VAL A 4 51.09 27.65 -33.30
CA VAL A 4 51.98 27.61 -32.17
C VAL A 4 51.41 28.44 -31.01
N TYR A 5 51.43 27.87 -29.81
CA TYR A 5 51.92 28.41 -28.54
C TYR A 5 51.20 29.55 -27.78
N LYS A 6 50.81 29.17 -26.58
CA LYS A 6 51.37 29.46 -25.21
C LYS A 6 51.17 30.86 -24.64
N ARG A 7 50.67 30.90 -23.47
CA ARG A 7 51.16 31.25 -22.09
C ARG A 7 50.03 31.73 -21.26
N GLN A 8 49.75 31.11 -20.15
CA GLN A 8 50.23 31.31 -18.77
C GLN A 8 50.22 32.74 -18.27
N ALA A 9 49.43 32.98 -17.23
CA ALA A 9 49.84 33.49 -15.92
C ALA A 9 48.65 33.76 -15.02
N ASP A 10 48.64 33.07 -13.94
CA ASP A 10 48.44 33.41 -12.54
C ASP A 10 47.83 34.77 -12.23
N ALA A 11 46.78 34.76 -11.41
CA ALA A 11 46.63 35.53 -10.18
C ALA A 11 45.35 35.16 -9.43
N GLN A 12 45.51 34.57 -8.28
CA GLN A 12 44.63 34.75 -7.12
C GLN A 12 45.17 35.94 -6.28
N PRO A 13 44.49 36.41 -5.21
CA PRO A 13 43.17 36.19 -4.63
C PRO A 13 42.45 37.50 -4.23
N SER A 14 41.24 37.43 -3.74
CA SER A 14 40.72 38.09 -2.53
C SER A 14 39.20 37.88 -2.43
N ASP A 15 38.85 37.16 -1.48
CA ASP A 15 38.10 37.41 -0.26
C ASP A 15 37.09 38.57 -0.32
N ALA A 16 35.85 38.26 -0.12
CA ALA A 16 34.86 38.88 0.74
C ALA A 16 33.41 38.65 0.23
N GLY A 17 32.60 38.09 1.05
CA GLY A 17 31.16 38.24 0.86
C GLY A 17 30.30 37.06 1.28
N LEU A 18 30.27 36.76 2.58
CA LEU A 18 29.15 36.10 3.23
C LEU A 18 27.81 36.62 2.70
N ARG A 19 27.00 35.79 2.11
CA ARG A 19 25.54 35.84 2.28
C ARG A 19 24.98 34.44 2.36
N ARG A 20 24.59 34.06 3.56
CA ARG A 20 23.64 33.06 3.83
C ARG A 20 22.25 33.57 3.40
N VAL A 21 21.62 32.90 2.52
CA VAL A 21 20.16 32.84 2.34
C VAL A 21 19.95 31.44 1.84
N GLY A 22 19.38 30.51 2.55
CA GLY A 22 18.06 30.47 3.12
C GLY A 22 17.29 29.44 2.35
N ASP A 23 16.94 28.37 3.00
CA ASP A 23 15.81 27.49 2.68
C ASP A 23 15.80 26.75 1.32
N ALA A 24 16.38 25.58 1.34
CA ALA A 24 15.93 24.51 0.47
C ALA A 24 14.65 23.91 1.09
N PRO A 25 13.54 23.76 0.33
CA PRO A 25 12.36 23.11 0.83
C PRO A 25 12.62 21.63 1.05
N ASP A 26 12.21 21.20 2.20
CA ASP A 26 11.86 19.90 2.70
C ASP A 26 12.00 18.76 1.66
N ARG A 27 13.11 18.05 1.77
CA ARG A 27 13.23 16.73 1.21
C ARG A 27 12.26 15.84 1.97
N MET A 28 11.16 15.50 1.34
CA MET A 28 10.35 14.34 1.74
C MET A 28 11.31 13.20 2.04
N ALA A 29 11.41 12.88 3.32
CA ALA A 29 12.21 11.77 3.79
C ALA A 29 11.78 10.51 3.07
N ALA A 30 12.69 9.91 2.32
CA ALA A 30 12.52 8.54 1.85
C ALA A 30 12.26 7.65 3.08
N PRO A 31 11.36 6.66 3.00
CA PRO A 31 11.14 5.75 4.11
C PRO A 31 12.46 5.06 4.44
N GLN A 32 12.85 5.15 5.70
CA GLN A 32 14.04 4.50 6.23
C GLN A 32 13.88 2.98 6.14
N PRO A 33 14.94 2.21 5.82
CA PRO A 33 14.87 0.75 5.69
C PRO A 33 15.02 0.03 7.04
N ASP A 34 14.34 0.44 8.10
CA ASP A 34 14.54 -0.13 9.43
C ASP A 34 13.45 -1.12 9.89
N ASP A 35 12.54 -1.56 9.00
CA ASP A 35 11.54 -2.59 9.35
C ASP A 35 11.82 -3.98 8.74
N ALA A 36 13.09 -4.30 8.47
CA ALA A 36 13.47 -5.64 7.99
C ALA A 36 13.57 -6.70 9.10
N ALA A 37 13.21 -6.38 10.34
CA ALA A 37 13.24 -7.29 11.48
C ALA A 37 11.84 -7.77 11.86
N GLY A 38 11.32 -8.79 11.16
CA GLY A 38 10.04 -9.40 11.51
C GLY A 38 9.46 -10.33 10.45
N ARG A 39 10.31 -11.03 9.71
CA ARG A 39 9.84 -12.11 8.83
C ARG A 39 9.54 -13.35 9.66
N SER A 40 8.45 -13.36 10.40
CA SER A 40 7.87 -14.62 10.86
C SER A 40 6.93 -15.11 9.74
N SER A 41 7.38 -16.15 9.04
CA SER A 41 6.61 -16.90 8.07
C SER A 41 5.38 -17.50 8.76
N GLY A 42 4.18 -16.99 8.49
CA GLY A 42 2.94 -17.58 8.94
C GLY A 42 1.81 -16.63 9.32
N GLU A 43 2.08 -15.37 9.59
CA GLU A 43 1.05 -14.43 10.01
C GLU A 43 0.37 -13.78 8.79
N VAL A 44 -0.91 -14.14 8.58
CA VAL A 44 -1.70 -13.67 7.44
C VAL A 44 -1.98 -12.17 7.52
N LEU A 45 -2.22 -11.65 8.72
CA LEU A 45 -2.41 -10.23 9.00
C LEU A 45 -1.41 -9.77 10.07
N ARG A 46 -0.79 -8.63 9.84
CA ARG A 46 0.09 -7.95 10.80
C ARG A 46 -0.42 -6.55 11.09
N PRO A 47 -0.17 -5.97 12.27
CA PRO A 47 -0.55 -4.58 12.55
C PRO A 47 -0.02 -3.59 11.50
N GLY A 48 1.21 -3.80 11.01
CA GLY A 48 1.81 -2.99 9.95
C GLY A 48 1.13 -3.06 8.57
N ASN A 49 0.19 -3.98 8.38
CA ASN A 49 -0.58 -4.14 7.14
C ASN A 49 -1.91 -3.38 7.17
N ILE A 50 -2.18 -2.64 8.22
CA ILE A 50 -3.43 -1.89 8.39
C ILE A 50 -3.14 -0.40 8.27
N ARG A 51 -3.94 0.29 7.48
CA ARG A 51 -3.92 1.74 7.34
C ARG A 51 -5.32 2.28 7.59
N THR A 52 -5.44 3.21 8.51
CA THR A 52 -6.70 3.82 8.91
C THR A 52 -6.74 5.29 8.58
N GLY A 53 -7.95 5.85 8.49
CA GLY A 53 -8.14 7.28 8.29
C GLY A 53 -7.64 7.80 6.93
N LEU A 54 -7.58 6.95 5.89
CA LEU A 54 -7.12 7.36 4.59
C LEU A 54 -8.12 8.32 3.92
N PRO A 55 -7.64 9.35 3.21
CA PRO A 55 -8.50 10.20 2.39
C PRO A 55 -9.07 9.40 1.22
N SER A 56 -10.30 9.74 0.82
CA SER A 56 -10.92 9.12 -0.36
C SER A 56 -10.06 9.33 -1.60
N GLU A 57 -9.93 8.28 -2.39
CA GLU A 57 -9.16 8.27 -3.64
C GLU A 57 -9.91 7.45 -4.70
N PRO A 58 -9.51 7.50 -5.98
CA PRO A 58 -10.08 6.64 -7.01
C PRO A 58 -9.90 5.15 -6.67
N LYS A 59 -10.86 4.32 -7.09
CA LYS A 59 -10.85 2.87 -6.89
C LYS A 59 -9.52 2.23 -7.30
N GLU A 60 -9.02 2.60 -8.45
CA GLU A 60 -7.78 2.08 -9.01
C GLU A 60 -6.56 2.42 -8.12
N ALA A 61 -6.56 3.61 -7.52
CA ALA A 61 -5.52 4.02 -6.60
C ALA A 61 -5.57 3.22 -5.29
N ALA A 62 -6.77 3.00 -4.74
CA ALA A 62 -6.97 2.20 -3.55
C ALA A 62 -6.54 0.74 -3.76
N ILE A 63 -6.89 0.14 -4.90
CA ILE A 63 -6.48 -1.22 -5.27
C ILE A 63 -4.96 -1.30 -5.44
N ARG A 64 -4.35 -0.34 -6.13
CA ARG A 64 -2.91 -0.27 -6.30
C ARG A 64 -2.18 -0.14 -4.97
N ARG A 65 -2.66 0.72 -4.09
CA ARG A 65 -2.12 0.88 -2.72
C ARG A 65 -2.18 -0.43 -1.92
N ALA A 66 -3.29 -1.18 -2.02
CA ALA A 66 -3.40 -2.48 -1.38
C ALA A 66 -2.37 -3.48 -1.94
N GLY A 67 -2.18 -3.53 -3.25
CA GLY A 67 -1.19 -4.40 -3.89
C GLY A 67 0.26 -4.03 -3.55
N GLU A 68 0.57 -2.75 -3.49
CA GLU A 68 1.89 -2.25 -3.07
C GLU A 68 2.17 -2.58 -1.60
N LEU A 69 1.16 -2.48 -0.73
CA LEU A 69 1.30 -2.84 0.68
C LEU A 69 1.50 -4.35 0.86
N LEU A 70 0.82 -5.19 0.06
CA LEU A 70 1.08 -6.63 0.00
C LEU A 70 2.52 -6.94 -0.44
N ALA A 71 3.02 -6.23 -1.45
CA ALA A 71 4.39 -6.41 -1.93
C ALA A 71 5.42 -5.93 -0.88
N ALA A 72 5.20 -4.78 -0.25
CA ALA A 72 6.05 -4.28 0.83
C ALA A 72 6.08 -5.21 2.04
N GLY A 73 4.96 -5.90 2.33
CA GLY A 73 4.88 -6.93 3.37
C GLY A 73 5.53 -8.27 2.99
N GLY A 74 6.00 -8.43 1.75
CA GLY A 74 6.62 -9.65 1.27
C GLY A 74 5.65 -10.79 0.95
N TYR A 75 4.35 -10.49 0.79
CA TYR A 75 3.33 -11.50 0.47
C TYR A 75 3.27 -11.82 -1.02
N VAL A 76 3.62 -10.86 -1.86
CA VAL A 76 3.56 -10.98 -3.33
C VAL A 76 4.80 -10.36 -3.97
N GLU A 77 5.05 -10.76 -5.21
CA GLU A 77 6.05 -10.10 -6.05
C GLU A 77 5.61 -8.68 -6.46
N PRO A 78 6.57 -7.76 -6.71
CA PRO A 78 6.27 -6.46 -7.31
C PRO A 78 5.45 -6.62 -8.60
N GLY A 79 4.45 -5.75 -8.80
CA GLY A 79 3.56 -5.82 -9.96
C GLY A 79 2.26 -6.60 -9.74
N TYR A 80 2.09 -7.27 -8.59
CA TYR A 80 0.84 -7.95 -8.26
C TYR A 80 -0.38 -7.01 -8.26
N ALA A 81 -0.18 -5.72 -7.96
CA ALA A 81 -1.21 -4.69 -8.03
C ALA A 81 -1.88 -4.60 -9.41
N ASP A 82 -1.11 -4.80 -10.50
CA ASP A 82 -1.67 -4.78 -11.86
C ASP A 82 -2.60 -5.98 -12.11
N ALA A 83 -2.30 -7.12 -11.51
CA ALA A 83 -3.20 -8.28 -11.56
C ALA A 83 -4.49 -8.06 -10.75
N MET A 84 -4.41 -7.33 -9.64
CA MET A 84 -5.57 -6.94 -8.85
C MET A 84 -6.47 -5.97 -9.64
N LEU A 85 -5.88 -5.00 -10.37
CA LEU A 85 -6.62 -4.09 -11.24
C LEU A 85 -7.33 -4.85 -12.38
N ARG A 86 -6.63 -5.73 -13.08
CA ARG A 86 -7.24 -6.58 -14.12
C ARG A 86 -8.38 -7.45 -13.58
N ARG A 87 -8.25 -7.94 -12.35
CA ARG A 87 -9.31 -8.73 -11.70
C ARG A 87 -10.56 -7.88 -11.45
N GLU A 88 -10.39 -6.65 -10.96
CA GLU A 88 -11.49 -5.70 -10.75
C GLU A 88 -12.18 -5.29 -12.05
N GLU A 89 -11.41 -5.12 -13.16
CA GLU A 89 -11.96 -4.83 -14.49
C GLU A 89 -12.85 -5.97 -15.02
N SER A 90 -12.50 -7.22 -14.70
CA SER A 90 -13.26 -8.39 -15.12
C SER A 90 -14.58 -8.52 -14.38
N ALA A 91 -14.58 -8.26 -13.10
CA ALA A 91 -15.76 -8.25 -12.22
C ALA A 91 -15.41 -7.52 -10.94
N THR A 92 -16.32 -6.70 -10.45
CA THR A 92 -16.07 -5.96 -9.21
C THR A 92 -15.74 -6.87 -8.03
N THR A 93 -14.79 -6.44 -7.22
CA THR A 93 -14.45 -7.08 -5.95
C THR A 93 -15.20 -6.48 -4.76
N TYR A 94 -16.14 -5.57 -5.00
CA TYR A 94 -17.04 -5.05 -3.99
C TYR A 94 -18.03 -6.12 -3.54
N MET A 95 -18.08 -6.38 -2.24
CA MET A 95 -18.90 -7.44 -1.66
C MET A 95 -20.24 -6.96 -1.10
N GLY A 96 -20.47 -5.67 -1.04
CA GLY A 96 -21.57 -5.08 -0.29
C GLY A 96 -21.13 -4.57 1.07
N MET A 97 -22.06 -3.95 1.79
CA MET A 97 -21.88 -3.46 3.17
C MET A 97 -20.65 -2.55 3.38
N GLY A 98 -20.20 -1.87 2.33
CA GLY A 98 -19.06 -0.97 2.41
C GLY A 98 -17.69 -1.65 2.36
N ILE A 99 -17.59 -2.86 1.82
CA ILE A 99 -16.38 -3.66 1.78
C ILE A 99 -16.03 -4.04 0.35
N ALA A 100 -14.76 -3.88 -0.01
CA ALA A 100 -14.17 -4.44 -1.21
C ALA A 100 -13.00 -5.36 -0.84
N ILE A 101 -12.83 -6.44 -1.60
CA ILE A 101 -11.79 -7.46 -1.37
C ILE A 101 -10.93 -7.63 -2.62
N PRO A 102 -10.18 -6.62 -3.06
CA PRO A 102 -9.33 -6.78 -4.24
C PRO A 102 -8.29 -7.88 -4.05
N HIS A 103 -8.15 -8.70 -5.07
CA HIS A 103 -7.21 -9.82 -5.14
C HIS A 103 -6.76 -10.01 -6.58
N GLY A 104 -5.68 -10.75 -6.79
CA GLY A 104 -5.15 -10.99 -8.14
C GLY A 104 -5.98 -11.95 -8.97
N THR A 105 -5.74 -11.92 -10.28
CA THR A 105 -6.27 -12.90 -11.22
C THR A 105 -5.72 -14.32 -10.96
N SER A 106 -6.35 -15.36 -11.47
CA SER A 106 -5.92 -16.74 -11.24
C SER A 106 -4.50 -17.04 -11.76
N ASP A 107 -4.09 -16.39 -12.85
CA ASP A 107 -2.74 -16.51 -13.40
C ASP A 107 -1.68 -15.81 -12.55
N ALA A 108 -2.06 -14.84 -11.73
CA ALA A 108 -1.18 -14.14 -10.80
C ALA A 108 -0.91 -14.92 -9.50
N LYS A 109 -1.53 -16.08 -9.28
CA LYS A 109 -1.23 -16.94 -8.11
C LYS A 109 0.24 -17.30 -8.00
N LYS A 110 0.94 -17.43 -9.14
CA LYS A 110 2.39 -17.68 -9.19
C LYS A 110 3.24 -16.54 -8.60
N CYS A 111 2.69 -15.33 -8.52
CA CYS A 111 3.35 -14.17 -7.94
C CYS A 111 3.09 -14.05 -6.42
N VAL A 112 2.30 -14.95 -5.85
CA VAL A 112 2.02 -14.97 -4.41
C VAL A 112 3.10 -15.80 -3.72
N LEU A 113 3.84 -15.15 -2.83
CA LEU A 113 4.93 -15.76 -2.06
C LEU A 113 4.42 -16.36 -0.75
N HIS A 114 3.51 -15.65 -0.09
CA HIS A 114 2.88 -16.04 1.17
C HIS A 114 1.44 -15.58 1.20
N SER A 115 0.58 -16.31 1.91
CA SER A 115 -0.79 -15.84 2.17
C SER A 115 -0.76 -14.63 3.09
N GLY A 116 -1.54 -13.61 2.76
CA GLY A 116 -1.61 -12.39 3.55
C GLY A 116 -2.76 -11.50 3.16
N ILE A 117 -3.14 -10.63 4.09
CA ILE A 117 -4.11 -9.57 3.88
C ILE A 117 -3.56 -8.23 4.32
N VAL A 118 -4.03 -7.20 3.67
CA VAL A 118 -3.82 -5.80 4.05
C VAL A 118 -5.17 -5.11 4.15
N VAL A 119 -5.31 -4.17 5.05
CA VAL A 119 -6.57 -3.47 5.29
C VAL A 119 -6.37 -1.98 5.17
N LEU A 120 -7.14 -1.37 4.28
CA LEU A 120 -7.17 0.08 4.07
C LEU A 120 -8.54 0.59 4.47
N GLN A 121 -8.60 1.52 5.43
CA GLN A 121 -9.83 2.13 5.88
C GLN A 121 -9.95 3.54 5.31
N TYR A 122 -11.08 3.81 4.70
CA TYR A 122 -11.44 5.09 4.09
C TYR A 122 -12.74 5.61 4.72
N PRO A 123 -12.67 6.47 5.75
CA PRO A 123 -13.88 6.99 6.40
C PRO A 123 -14.84 7.73 5.46
N GLY A 124 -14.30 8.38 4.40
CA GLY A 124 -15.09 9.02 3.34
C GLY A 124 -15.57 8.07 2.25
N GLY A 125 -15.08 6.84 2.25
CA GLY A 125 -15.37 5.81 1.25
C GLY A 125 -14.63 6.00 -0.07
N VAL A 126 -14.47 4.89 -0.78
CA VAL A 126 -13.94 4.79 -2.15
C VAL A 126 -15.08 4.32 -3.05
N ALA A 127 -15.32 5.00 -4.16
CA ALA A 127 -16.41 4.64 -5.08
C ALA A 127 -16.09 3.35 -5.85
N PHE A 128 -16.93 2.34 -5.67
CA PHE A 128 -16.99 1.11 -6.47
C PHE A 128 -18.30 1.10 -7.26
N GLY A 129 -18.30 1.74 -8.42
CA GLY A 129 -19.51 2.00 -9.18
C GLY A 129 -20.43 2.97 -8.44
N ASN A 130 -21.67 2.57 -8.18
CA ASN A 130 -22.66 3.36 -7.44
C ASN A 130 -22.57 3.22 -5.91
N GLU A 131 -21.73 2.30 -5.46
CA GLU A 131 -21.56 1.99 -4.04
C GLU A 131 -20.24 2.55 -3.49
N LYS A 132 -20.09 2.60 -2.18
CA LYS A 132 -18.85 3.02 -1.52
C LYS A 132 -18.28 1.90 -0.65
N ALA A 133 -16.98 1.63 -0.80
CA ALA A 133 -16.22 0.80 0.11
C ALA A 133 -15.54 1.69 1.18
N TYR A 134 -15.77 1.40 2.44
CA TYR A 134 -15.09 2.02 3.58
C TYR A 134 -13.93 1.17 4.06
N LEU A 135 -13.95 -0.12 3.76
CA LEU A 135 -12.84 -1.04 3.95
C LEU A 135 -12.45 -1.65 2.61
N VAL A 136 -11.18 -1.54 2.27
CA VAL A 136 -10.56 -2.21 1.12
C VAL A 136 -9.56 -3.20 1.66
N VAL A 137 -9.88 -4.49 1.54
CA VAL A 137 -9.09 -5.60 2.07
C VAL A 137 -8.37 -6.29 0.91
N GLY A 138 -7.09 -5.96 0.72
CA GLY A 138 -6.26 -6.61 -0.29
C GLY A 138 -5.86 -8.02 0.14
N ILE A 139 -6.03 -8.99 -0.74
CA ILE A 139 -5.83 -10.41 -0.43
C ILE A 139 -4.79 -11.03 -1.36
N ALA A 140 -3.84 -11.75 -0.76
CA ALA A 140 -2.94 -12.67 -1.42
C ALA A 140 -3.09 -14.05 -0.77
N GLY A 141 -3.33 -15.11 -1.56
CA GLY A 141 -3.50 -16.46 -1.04
C GLY A 141 -2.72 -17.49 -1.83
N VAL A 142 -1.93 -18.31 -1.14
CA VAL A 142 -1.27 -19.49 -1.70
C VAL A 142 -2.26 -20.65 -1.73
N GLY A 143 -2.40 -21.30 -2.87
CA GLY A 143 -3.34 -22.42 -3.01
C GLY A 143 -4.78 -21.99 -2.70
N ASP A 144 -5.43 -22.70 -1.80
CA ASP A 144 -6.80 -22.43 -1.37
C ASP A 144 -6.91 -21.60 -0.09
N ALA A 145 -5.77 -21.14 0.46
CA ALA A 145 -5.75 -20.33 1.69
C ALA A 145 -6.54 -19.02 1.56
N HIS A 146 -6.72 -18.49 0.34
CA HIS A 146 -7.58 -17.33 0.10
C HIS A 146 -9.06 -17.63 0.45
N LEU A 147 -9.53 -18.86 0.31
CA LEU A 147 -10.89 -19.25 0.68
C LEU A 147 -11.09 -19.23 2.20
N ASP A 148 -10.09 -19.68 2.95
CA ASP A 148 -10.12 -19.63 4.42
C ASP A 148 -10.14 -18.16 4.90
N ILE A 149 -9.35 -17.30 4.27
CA ILE A 149 -9.35 -15.86 4.55
C ILE A 149 -10.74 -15.28 4.26
N LEU A 150 -11.33 -15.59 3.11
CA LEU A 150 -12.66 -15.11 2.73
C LEU A 150 -13.76 -15.59 3.70
N ALA A 151 -13.67 -16.84 4.16
CA ALA A 151 -14.62 -17.39 5.12
C ALA A 151 -14.57 -16.64 6.46
N ARG A 152 -13.36 -16.39 6.98
CA ARG A 152 -13.15 -15.60 8.21
C ARG A 152 -13.63 -14.16 8.06
N LEU A 153 -13.33 -13.53 6.95
CA LEU A 153 -13.85 -12.18 6.66
C LEU A 153 -15.37 -12.17 6.58
N GLY A 154 -15.98 -13.22 6.01
CA GLY A 154 -17.44 -13.37 5.95
C GLY A 154 -18.09 -13.43 7.33
N GLU A 155 -17.49 -14.13 8.29
CA GLU A 155 -17.96 -14.19 9.67
C GLU A 155 -17.93 -12.80 10.35
N VAL A 156 -16.80 -12.08 10.21
CA VAL A 156 -16.63 -10.74 10.79
C VAL A 156 -17.58 -9.74 10.15
N PHE A 157 -17.76 -9.80 8.84
CA PHE A 157 -18.61 -8.87 8.10
C PHE A 157 -20.09 -9.19 8.22
N GLY A 158 -20.46 -10.36 8.74
CA GLY A 158 -21.82 -10.71 9.12
C GLY A 158 -22.32 -10.02 10.39
N ASP A 159 -21.41 -9.45 11.19
CA ASP A 159 -21.73 -8.68 12.40
C ASP A 159 -21.77 -7.18 12.05
N GLU A 160 -22.98 -6.63 11.93
CA GLU A 160 -23.19 -5.22 11.53
C GLU A 160 -22.57 -4.23 12.53
N GLU A 161 -22.62 -4.52 13.84
CA GLU A 161 -22.06 -3.63 14.86
C GLU A 161 -20.51 -3.65 14.79
N LEU A 162 -19.91 -4.82 14.64
CA LEU A 162 -18.48 -4.94 14.46
C LEU A 162 -18.05 -4.24 13.17
N LEU A 163 -18.75 -4.45 12.06
CA LEU A 163 -18.46 -3.79 10.81
C LEU A 163 -18.53 -2.27 10.90
N ARG A 164 -19.57 -1.75 11.56
CA ARG A 164 -19.69 -0.31 11.82
C ARG A 164 -18.47 0.21 12.58
N ARG A 165 -18.02 -0.50 13.61
CA ARG A 165 -16.81 -0.14 14.34
C ARG A 165 -15.58 -0.14 13.43
N LEU A 166 -15.36 -1.18 12.65
CA LEU A 166 -14.21 -1.30 11.75
C LEU A 166 -14.15 -0.22 10.66
N THR A 167 -15.32 0.33 10.27
CA THR A 167 -15.39 1.39 9.26
C THR A 167 -15.23 2.79 9.83
N THR A 168 -15.44 2.99 11.13
CA THR A 168 -15.46 4.32 11.78
C THR A 168 -14.33 4.55 12.78
N GLU A 169 -13.86 3.51 13.45
CA GLU A 169 -12.79 3.64 14.44
C GLU A 169 -11.42 3.74 13.75
N GLY A 170 -10.65 4.78 14.12
CA GLY A 170 -9.34 5.04 13.52
C GLY A 170 -8.18 4.22 14.11
N ASP A 171 -8.44 3.37 15.12
CA ASP A 171 -7.40 2.56 15.75
C ASP A 171 -7.15 1.27 14.94
N PRO A 172 -5.94 1.11 14.34
CA PRO A 172 -5.58 -0.10 13.61
C PRO A 172 -5.66 -1.37 14.47
N GLN A 173 -5.47 -1.25 15.78
CA GLN A 173 -5.51 -2.39 16.69
C GLN A 173 -6.90 -3.02 16.76
N VAL A 174 -7.96 -2.23 16.69
CA VAL A 174 -9.34 -2.74 16.65
C VAL A 174 -9.57 -3.61 15.42
N ILE A 175 -9.08 -3.17 14.25
CA ILE A 175 -9.17 -3.94 13.01
C ILE A 175 -8.32 -5.21 13.11
N TYR A 176 -7.11 -5.10 13.66
CA TYR A 176 -6.22 -6.25 13.84
C TYR A 176 -6.85 -7.32 14.72
N GLU A 177 -7.37 -6.95 15.89
CA GLU A 177 -7.98 -7.89 16.83
C GLU A 177 -9.23 -8.60 16.24
N ALA A 178 -9.97 -7.91 15.39
CA ALA A 178 -11.15 -8.47 14.74
C ALA A 178 -10.83 -9.48 13.62
N LEU A 179 -9.69 -9.29 12.94
CA LEU A 179 -9.36 -10.03 11.70
C LEU A 179 -8.21 -11.03 11.84
N LYS A 180 -7.50 -11.05 12.98
CA LYS A 180 -6.36 -11.97 13.23
C LYS A 180 -6.76 -13.43 13.40
#